data_e82202e1c9bb00e4d524874332784967
#
_entry.id   e82202e1c9bb00e4d524874332784967
#
_cell.length_a   1.000
_cell.length_b   1.000
_cell.length_c   1.000
_cell.angle_alpha   90.00
_cell.angle_beta   90.00
_cell.angle_gamma   90.00
#
_symmetry.space_group_name_H-M   'P 1'
#
loop_
_entity.id
_entity.type
_entity.pdbx_description
1 polymer ?
#
loop_
_entity_poly.entity_id
_entity_poly.type
_entity_poly.pdbx_seq_one_letter_code
_entity_poly.pdbx_strand_id
1 'polypeptide(L)'
;MGRLKDSLESGKFTVTCEIAPPKGTDISHIMECIEVLKGKVDAVNVTDFQSAVVRSTSLVTCKILKDNGIEPILQMTGRDRNRIAIQGELLSAGIFGIENLFAITGDHTSKGDHPQAKNVFDLDSINILKVAEYISFGRDMNHNELNGHPKFYMGAAVSLSLIHI
;
A
#
# COMPACT_ATOMS: atom_id res chain seq x y z
N MET A 1 7.79 4.20 -15.82
CA MET A 1 7.92 3.55 -14.51
C MET A 1 8.08 4.64 -13.46
N GLY A 2 7.71 4.39 -12.21
CA GLY A 2 7.67 5.43 -11.17
C GLY A 2 9.05 5.91 -10.73
N ARG A 3 9.11 7.14 -10.25
CA ARG A 3 10.36 7.79 -9.78
C ARG A 3 11.07 6.99 -8.68
N LEU A 4 10.32 6.29 -7.80
CA LEU A 4 10.88 5.47 -6.73
C LEU A 4 11.72 4.32 -7.28
N LYS A 5 11.17 3.58 -8.25
CA LYS A 5 11.88 2.47 -8.89
C LYS A 5 13.17 2.95 -9.55
N ASP A 6 13.06 4.00 -10.37
CA ASP A 6 14.21 4.54 -11.09
C ASP A 6 15.31 5.06 -10.14
N SER A 7 14.89 5.68 -9.02
CA SER A 7 15.82 6.16 -7.98
C SER A 7 16.57 5.00 -7.31
N LEU A 8 15.85 3.95 -6.89
CA LEU A 8 16.45 2.78 -6.22
C LEU A 8 17.34 1.98 -7.16
N GLU A 9 16.91 1.72 -8.40
CA GLU A 9 17.68 0.94 -9.38
C GLU A 9 18.93 1.68 -9.90
N SER A 10 18.92 3.01 -9.90
CA SER A 10 20.10 3.81 -10.27
C SER A 10 21.12 3.94 -9.14
N GLY A 11 20.83 3.42 -7.94
CA GLY A 11 21.69 3.57 -6.76
C GLY A 11 21.71 4.98 -6.18
N LYS A 12 20.79 5.85 -6.59
CA LYS A 12 20.63 7.19 -6.01
C LYS A 12 20.18 7.08 -4.55
N PHE A 13 20.68 7.98 -3.68
CA PHE A 13 20.14 8.13 -2.33
C PHE A 13 18.67 8.54 -2.40
N THR A 14 17.79 7.63 -1.99
CA THR A 14 16.33 7.79 -2.10
C THR A 14 15.74 8.18 -0.76
N VAL A 15 14.95 9.25 -0.75
CA VAL A 15 14.29 9.77 0.44
C VAL A 15 12.79 9.47 0.36
N THR A 16 12.28 8.75 1.33
CA THR A 16 10.85 8.49 1.48
C THR A 16 10.38 8.98 2.85
N CYS A 17 9.10 9.28 2.96
CA CYS A 17 8.45 9.54 4.25
C CYS A 17 7.15 8.74 4.35
N GLU A 18 6.52 8.81 5.50
CA GLU A 18 5.27 8.11 5.77
C GLU A 18 4.16 9.09 6.14
N ILE A 19 2.96 8.81 5.67
CA ILE A 19 1.74 9.56 5.99
C ILE A 19 0.64 8.57 6.39
N ALA A 20 -0.12 8.90 7.43
CA ALA A 20 -1.31 8.14 7.80
C ALA A 20 -2.56 8.76 7.14
N PRO A 21 -3.47 7.95 6.58
CA PRO A 21 -4.77 8.44 6.14
C PRO A 21 -5.55 9.11 7.27
N PRO A 22 -6.47 10.05 6.97
CA PRO A 22 -7.24 10.74 8.00
C PRO A 22 -8.21 9.80 8.72
N LYS A 23 -8.48 10.07 9.98
CA LYS A 23 -9.49 9.36 10.80
C LYS A 23 -10.92 9.88 10.55
N GLY A 24 -11.17 10.47 9.43
CA GLY A 24 -12.45 11.02 9.00
C GLY A 24 -12.40 11.40 7.55
N THR A 25 -13.18 12.39 7.16
CA THR A 25 -13.26 12.88 5.78
C THR A 25 -12.53 14.20 5.56
N ASP A 26 -11.99 14.81 6.60
CA ASP A 26 -11.19 16.03 6.48
C ASP A 26 -9.77 15.67 6.01
N ILE A 27 -9.41 16.17 4.85
CA ILE A 27 -8.11 15.95 4.20
C ILE A 27 -7.15 17.15 4.35
N SER A 28 -7.52 18.17 5.12
CA SER A 28 -6.73 19.41 5.24
C SER A 28 -5.28 19.13 5.63
N HIS A 29 -5.06 18.26 6.61
CA HIS A 29 -3.71 17.86 7.03
C HIS A 29 -2.93 17.13 5.91
N ILE A 30 -3.60 16.32 5.09
CA ILE A 30 -2.95 15.66 3.94
C ILE A 30 -2.49 16.73 2.94
N MET A 31 -3.32 17.75 2.69
CA MET A 31 -2.96 18.84 1.78
C MET A 31 -1.80 19.66 2.30
N GLU A 32 -1.75 19.96 3.60
CA GLU A 32 -0.61 20.62 4.25
C GLU A 32 0.69 19.80 4.11
N CYS A 33 0.61 18.48 4.34
CA CYS A 33 1.75 17.58 4.14
C CYS A 33 2.24 17.60 2.69
N ILE A 34 1.34 17.60 1.72
CA ILE A 34 1.66 17.68 0.29
C ILE A 34 2.50 18.94 -0.01
N GLU A 35 2.06 20.10 0.47
CA GLU A 35 2.80 21.36 0.25
C GLU A 35 4.21 21.32 0.84
N VAL A 36 4.37 20.68 2.00
CA VAL A 36 5.69 20.55 2.65
C VAL A 36 6.59 19.56 1.93
N LEU A 37 6.05 18.44 1.43
CA LEU A 37 6.81 17.30 0.90
C LEU A 37 7.13 17.41 -0.58
N LYS A 38 6.35 18.18 -1.33
CA LYS A 38 6.48 18.30 -2.77
C LYS A 38 7.89 18.73 -3.18
N GLY A 39 8.52 17.91 -4.02
CA GLY A 39 9.89 18.15 -4.47
C GLY A 39 11.01 17.83 -3.47
N LYS A 40 10.68 17.40 -2.24
CA LYS A 40 11.68 17.06 -1.20
C LYS A 40 11.84 15.58 -0.97
N VAL A 41 10.88 14.76 -1.42
CA VAL A 41 10.91 13.30 -1.26
C VAL A 41 10.71 12.61 -2.62
N ASP A 42 11.25 11.42 -2.75
CA ASP A 42 11.10 10.61 -3.95
C ASP A 42 9.76 9.87 -3.98
N ALA A 43 9.27 9.44 -2.80
CA ALA A 43 7.95 8.84 -2.65
C ALA A 43 7.41 8.97 -1.21
N VAL A 44 6.10 8.78 -1.05
CA VAL A 44 5.41 8.82 0.25
C VAL A 44 4.70 7.49 0.50
N ASN A 45 5.06 6.84 1.60
CA ASN A 45 4.45 5.62 2.07
C ASN A 45 3.14 5.94 2.80
N VAL A 46 2.04 5.33 2.38
CA VAL A 46 0.72 5.58 2.96
C VAL A 46 0.29 4.37 3.78
N THR A 47 0.18 4.55 5.10
CA THR A 47 -0.14 3.46 6.02
C THR A 47 -1.55 2.92 5.81
N ASP A 48 -1.75 1.64 6.07
CA ASP A 48 -3.04 0.95 5.92
C ASP A 48 -3.55 0.49 7.29
N PHE A 49 -4.51 1.22 7.85
CA PHE A 49 -5.09 0.99 9.18
C PHE A 49 -4.03 0.72 10.27
N GLN A 50 -3.02 1.58 10.30
CA GLN A 50 -1.90 1.48 11.25
C GLN A 50 -2.38 1.23 12.67
N SER A 51 -1.74 0.28 13.37
CA SER A 51 -2.09 -0.15 14.73
C SER A 51 -3.55 -0.63 14.87
N ALA A 52 -4.17 -1.11 13.80
CA ALA A 52 -5.57 -1.56 13.76
C ALA A 52 -6.58 -0.46 14.17
N VAL A 53 -6.30 0.79 13.83
CA VAL A 53 -7.17 1.94 14.10
C VAL A 53 -7.94 2.31 12.83
N VAL A 54 -9.24 2.58 12.98
CA VAL A 54 -10.10 3.01 11.86
C VAL A 54 -9.62 4.33 11.27
N ARG A 55 -9.37 4.32 9.98
CA ARG A 55 -8.99 5.47 9.14
C ARG A 55 -9.60 5.31 7.75
N SER A 56 -9.50 6.31 6.90
CA SER A 56 -9.77 6.09 5.47
C SER A 56 -8.73 5.11 4.89
N THR A 57 -9.05 4.46 3.77
CA THR A 57 -8.12 3.49 3.16
C THR A 57 -6.87 4.17 2.62
N SER A 58 -5.76 3.45 2.63
CA SER A 58 -4.49 3.89 2.03
C SER A 58 -4.66 4.28 0.56
N LEU A 59 -5.51 3.57 -0.18
CA LEU A 59 -5.77 3.80 -1.60
C LEU A 59 -6.28 5.22 -1.89
N VAL A 60 -7.19 5.74 -1.07
CA VAL A 60 -7.74 7.10 -1.24
C VAL A 60 -6.64 8.15 -1.07
N THR A 61 -5.84 8.03 -0.02
CA THR A 61 -4.73 8.96 0.23
C THR A 61 -3.64 8.85 -0.85
N CYS A 62 -3.34 7.64 -1.32
CA CYS A 62 -2.45 7.44 -2.47
C CYS A 62 -2.94 8.17 -3.72
N LYS A 63 -4.25 8.11 -4.00
CA LYS A 63 -4.84 8.84 -5.13
C LYS A 63 -4.69 10.35 -4.98
N ILE A 64 -4.94 10.89 -3.79
CA ILE A 64 -4.78 12.33 -3.51
C ILE A 64 -3.30 12.75 -3.70
N LEU A 65 -2.34 12.00 -3.18
CA LEU A 65 -0.92 12.27 -3.35
C LEU A 65 -0.54 12.29 -4.83
N LYS A 66 -0.98 11.28 -5.57
CA LYS A 66 -0.68 11.14 -7.00
C LYS A 66 -1.23 12.30 -7.82
N ASP A 67 -2.47 12.72 -7.56
CA ASP A 67 -3.10 13.85 -8.26
C ASP A 67 -2.37 15.18 -7.99
N ASN A 68 -1.65 15.26 -6.87
CA ASN A 68 -0.82 16.41 -6.52
C ASN A 68 0.65 16.26 -6.91
N GLY A 69 1.00 15.24 -7.69
CA GLY A 69 2.34 15.04 -8.25
C GLY A 69 3.37 14.43 -7.28
N ILE A 70 2.91 13.86 -6.17
CA ILE A 70 3.73 13.06 -5.25
C ILE A 70 3.55 11.59 -5.60
N GLU A 71 4.65 10.84 -5.65
CA GLU A 71 4.61 9.40 -5.88
C GLU A 71 4.21 8.65 -4.62
N PRO A 72 3.08 7.93 -4.62
CA PRO A 72 2.65 7.18 -3.45
C PRO A 72 3.22 5.76 -3.45
N ILE A 73 3.40 5.21 -2.24
CA ILE A 73 3.58 3.79 -1.98
C ILE A 73 2.35 3.30 -1.23
N LEU A 74 1.57 2.44 -1.86
CA LEU A 74 0.36 1.86 -1.27
C LEU A 74 0.75 0.78 -0.27
N GLN A 75 0.57 1.02 1.03
CA GLN A 75 0.57 -0.09 1.98
C GLN A 75 -0.73 -0.87 1.89
N MET A 76 -0.61 -2.20 1.99
CA MET A 76 -1.76 -3.09 2.01
C MET A 76 -1.58 -4.18 3.06
N THR A 77 -2.55 -4.26 4.00
CA THR A 77 -2.58 -5.28 5.05
C THR A 77 -3.49 -6.45 4.68
N GLY A 78 -3.08 -7.66 5.07
CA GLY A 78 -3.92 -8.86 4.98
C GLY A 78 -4.95 -8.98 6.11
N ARG A 79 -4.79 -8.20 7.20
CA ARG A 79 -5.63 -8.31 8.41
C ARG A 79 -7.12 -8.12 8.14
N ASP A 80 -7.50 -7.13 7.35
CA ASP A 80 -8.88 -6.65 7.26
C ASP A 80 -9.60 -7.11 5.99
N ARG A 81 -8.88 -7.78 5.06
CA ARG A 81 -9.38 -8.11 3.73
C ARG A 81 -9.19 -9.58 3.39
N ASN A 82 -10.20 -10.17 2.76
CA ASN A 82 -10.02 -11.46 2.09
C ASN A 82 -9.37 -11.27 0.70
N ARG A 83 -9.00 -12.39 0.06
CA ARG A 83 -8.35 -12.41 -1.25
C ARG A 83 -9.12 -11.72 -2.37
N ILE A 84 -10.46 -11.69 -2.30
CA ILE A 84 -11.28 -10.99 -3.30
C ILE A 84 -11.11 -9.47 -3.13
N ALA A 85 -11.22 -8.99 -1.89
CA ALA A 85 -11.05 -7.56 -1.58
C ALA A 85 -9.62 -7.07 -1.89
N ILE A 86 -8.60 -7.88 -1.58
CA ILE A 86 -7.20 -7.57 -1.89
C ILE A 86 -7.00 -7.42 -3.40
N GLN A 87 -7.49 -8.38 -4.20
CA GLN A 87 -7.39 -8.32 -5.66
C GLN A 87 -8.14 -7.11 -6.22
N GLY A 88 -9.36 -6.86 -5.75
CA GLY A 88 -10.15 -5.69 -6.17
C GLY A 88 -9.44 -4.37 -5.87
N GLU A 89 -8.80 -4.24 -4.71
CA GLU A 89 -8.07 -3.03 -4.33
C GLU A 89 -6.78 -2.85 -5.14
N LEU A 90 -6.06 -3.93 -5.45
CA LEU A 90 -4.92 -3.90 -6.36
C LEU A 90 -5.31 -3.47 -7.78
N LEU A 91 -6.41 -3.99 -8.32
CA LEU A 91 -6.94 -3.55 -9.61
C LEU A 91 -7.33 -2.06 -9.58
N SER A 92 -7.96 -1.61 -8.49
CA SER A 92 -8.32 -0.20 -8.29
C SER A 92 -7.09 0.69 -8.23
N ALA A 93 -6.03 0.24 -7.54
CA ALA A 93 -4.74 0.93 -7.53
C ALA A 93 -4.16 1.08 -8.96
N GLY A 94 -4.25 0.02 -9.75
CA GLY A 94 -3.84 0.04 -11.16
C GLY A 94 -4.66 1.04 -11.99
N ILE A 95 -5.98 1.12 -11.81
CA ILE A 95 -6.85 2.11 -12.47
C ILE A 95 -6.42 3.54 -12.12
N PHE A 96 -6.05 3.78 -10.86
CA PHE A 96 -5.54 5.08 -10.42
C PHE A 96 -4.08 5.32 -10.82
N GLY A 97 -3.43 4.35 -11.48
CA GLY A 97 -2.03 4.43 -11.91
C GLY A 97 -1.05 4.42 -10.75
N ILE A 98 -1.40 3.86 -9.60
CA ILE A 98 -0.50 3.65 -8.46
C ILE A 98 0.35 2.43 -8.78
N GLU A 99 1.67 2.60 -8.76
CA GLU A 99 2.62 1.58 -9.23
C GLU A 99 3.44 0.95 -8.10
N ASN A 100 3.50 1.58 -6.92
CA ASN A 100 4.29 1.05 -5.81
C ASN A 100 3.37 0.39 -4.76
N LEU A 101 3.66 -0.84 -4.44
CA LEU A 101 2.96 -1.64 -3.43
C LEU A 101 3.91 -2.01 -2.30
N PHE A 102 3.47 -1.84 -1.05
CA PHE A 102 4.17 -2.33 0.13
C PHE A 102 3.25 -3.26 0.93
N ALA A 103 3.50 -4.56 0.82
CA ALA A 103 2.67 -5.58 1.47
C ALA A 103 3.09 -5.82 2.92
N ILE A 104 2.11 -5.83 3.82
CA ILE A 104 2.31 -6.15 5.23
C ILE A 104 1.20 -7.10 5.71
N THR A 105 1.49 -7.89 6.73
CA THR A 105 0.47 -8.78 7.32
C THR A 105 -0.51 -7.99 8.18
N GLY A 106 -0.01 -7.03 8.93
CA GLY A 106 -0.77 -6.15 9.83
C GLY A 106 -0.81 -6.65 11.28
N ASP A 107 -0.95 -5.72 12.21
CA ASP A 107 -1.13 -6.02 13.64
C ASP A 107 -2.50 -6.64 13.92
N HIS A 108 -2.60 -7.46 14.95
CA HIS A 108 -3.88 -8.02 15.40
C HIS A 108 -4.84 -6.90 15.87
N THR A 109 -6.15 -7.03 15.60
CA THR A 109 -7.18 -6.04 15.93
C THR A 109 -7.25 -5.69 17.41
N SER A 110 -6.85 -6.60 18.30
CA SER A 110 -6.78 -6.35 19.76
C SER A 110 -5.88 -5.18 20.17
N LYS A 111 -5.00 -4.72 19.28
CA LYS A 111 -4.13 -3.56 19.52
C LYS A 111 -4.76 -2.22 19.14
N GLY A 112 -5.90 -2.25 18.44
CA GLY A 112 -6.54 -1.07 17.88
C GLY A 112 -7.77 -0.60 18.67
N ASP A 113 -8.52 0.30 18.04
CA ASP A 113 -9.72 0.92 18.62
C ASP A 113 -10.99 0.05 18.46
N HIS A 114 -10.90 -1.08 17.75
CA HIS A 114 -12.00 -2.05 17.61
C HIS A 114 -11.50 -3.48 17.91
N PRO A 115 -11.16 -3.80 19.17
CA PRO A 115 -10.56 -5.10 19.53
C PRO A 115 -11.49 -6.29 19.27
N GLN A 116 -12.81 -6.07 19.15
CA GLN A 116 -13.79 -7.08 18.80
C GLN A 116 -13.90 -7.36 17.30
N ALA A 117 -13.25 -6.56 16.43
CA ALA A 117 -13.26 -6.82 15.02
C ALA A 117 -12.60 -8.16 14.69
N LYS A 118 -13.17 -8.92 13.77
CA LYS A 118 -12.61 -10.20 13.35
C LYS A 118 -11.46 -9.97 12.37
N ASN A 119 -10.29 -10.47 12.72
CA ASN A 119 -9.18 -10.54 11.77
C ASN A 119 -9.53 -11.52 10.64
N VAL A 120 -9.22 -11.16 9.42
CA VAL A 120 -9.43 -12.00 8.24
C VAL A 120 -8.19 -12.84 7.97
N PHE A 121 -7.03 -12.21 7.78
CA PHE A 121 -5.74 -12.86 7.48
C PHE A 121 -5.84 -14.00 6.46
N ASP A 122 -6.70 -13.82 5.42
CA ASP A 122 -6.80 -14.79 4.32
C ASP A 122 -5.49 -14.88 3.54
N LEU A 123 -4.77 -13.76 3.43
CA LEU A 123 -3.44 -13.66 2.85
C LEU A 123 -2.50 -12.92 3.79
N ASP A 124 -1.29 -13.44 3.95
CA ASP A 124 -0.17 -12.74 4.56
C ASP A 124 0.57 -11.85 3.53
N SER A 125 1.59 -11.13 3.98
CA SER A 125 2.36 -10.23 3.11
C SER A 125 2.99 -10.95 1.91
N ILE A 126 3.48 -12.17 2.09
CA ILE A 126 4.09 -12.97 1.01
C ILE A 126 3.05 -13.34 -0.05
N ASN A 127 1.86 -13.78 0.40
CA ASN A 127 0.79 -14.16 -0.51
C ASN A 127 0.17 -12.91 -1.20
N ILE A 128 0.13 -11.74 -0.54
CA ILE A 128 -0.26 -10.48 -1.19
C ILE A 128 0.71 -10.14 -2.33
N LEU A 129 2.02 -10.29 -2.14
CA LEU A 129 3.01 -10.08 -3.21
C LEU A 129 2.80 -11.04 -4.38
N LYS A 130 2.54 -12.33 -4.12
CA LYS A 130 2.23 -13.31 -5.18
C LYS A 130 0.98 -12.93 -5.95
N VAL A 131 -0.06 -12.47 -5.27
CA VAL A 131 -1.30 -11.98 -5.91
C VAL A 131 -1.01 -10.77 -6.80
N ALA A 132 -0.24 -9.81 -6.30
CA ALA A 132 0.13 -8.63 -7.09
C ALA A 132 0.95 -9.01 -8.32
N GLU A 133 1.78 -10.05 -8.23
CA GLU A 133 2.52 -10.61 -9.36
C GLU A 133 1.58 -11.24 -10.39
N TYR A 134 0.63 -12.10 -9.99
CA TYR A 134 -0.37 -12.68 -10.90
C TYR A 134 -1.17 -11.59 -11.63
N ILE A 135 -1.66 -10.59 -10.87
CA ILE A 135 -2.39 -9.45 -11.45
C ILE A 135 -1.50 -8.69 -12.44
N SER A 136 -0.22 -8.49 -12.14
CA SER A 136 0.74 -7.82 -13.05
C SER A 136 1.00 -8.62 -14.33
N PHE A 137 0.75 -9.93 -14.33
CA PHE A 137 0.76 -10.80 -15.51
C PHE A 137 -0.61 -10.97 -16.17
N GLY A 138 -1.63 -10.21 -15.75
CA GLY A 138 -2.97 -10.23 -16.32
C GLY A 138 -3.83 -11.41 -15.89
N ARG A 139 -3.60 -11.97 -14.70
CA ARG A 139 -4.37 -13.08 -14.16
C ARG A 139 -4.77 -12.84 -12.72
N ASP A 140 -5.94 -13.35 -12.32
CA ASP A 140 -6.34 -13.41 -10.91
C ASP A 140 -5.71 -14.63 -10.20
N MET A 141 -5.99 -14.80 -8.90
CA MET A 141 -5.48 -15.94 -8.12
C MET A 141 -5.98 -17.31 -8.60
N ASN A 142 -7.09 -17.35 -9.33
CA ASN A 142 -7.64 -18.57 -9.93
C ASN A 142 -7.18 -18.75 -11.39
N HIS A 143 -6.20 -17.94 -11.82
CA HIS A 143 -5.65 -17.92 -13.18
C HIS A 143 -6.63 -17.52 -14.28
N ASN A 144 -7.77 -16.90 -13.92
CA ASN A 144 -8.65 -16.29 -14.90
C ASN A 144 -7.98 -15.08 -15.53
N GLU A 145 -8.19 -14.87 -16.82
CA GLU A 145 -7.65 -13.71 -17.54
C GLU A 145 -8.32 -12.41 -17.11
N LEU A 146 -7.52 -11.37 -16.96
CA LEU A 146 -7.97 -10.01 -16.65
C LEU A 146 -7.96 -9.16 -17.91
N ASN A 147 -8.95 -8.29 -18.06
CA ASN A 147 -9.02 -7.35 -19.15
C ASN A 147 -8.20 -6.08 -18.79
N GLY A 148 -6.92 -6.12 -19.07
CA GLY A 148 -5.95 -5.12 -18.63
C GLY A 148 -5.33 -5.46 -17.27
N HIS A 149 -4.12 -4.96 -17.03
CA HIS A 149 -3.38 -5.28 -15.81
C HIS A 149 -2.42 -4.15 -15.43
N PRO A 150 -2.27 -3.86 -14.11
CA PRO A 150 -1.26 -2.93 -13.61
C PRO A 150 0.13 -3.57 -13.62
N LYS A 151 1.17 -2.73 -13.48
CA LYS A 151 2.53 -3.18 -13.15
C LYS A 151 2.91 -2.60 -11.80
N PHE A 152 3.24 -3.46 -10.85
CA PHE A 152 3.65 -3.03 -9.52
C PHE A 152 5.16 -3.17 -9.32
N TYR A 153 5.74 -2.13 -8.70
CA TYR A 153 7.02 -2.22 -8.02
C TYR A 153 6.73 -2.60 -6.58
N MET A 154 7.17 -3.79 -6.16
CA MET A 154 6.70 -4.45 -4.95
C MET A 154 7.75 -4.47 -3.86
N GLY A 155 7.33 -4.21 -2.62
CA GLY A 155 8.13 -4.33 -1.41
C GLY A 155 7.35 -4.93 -0.25
N ALA A 156 8.06 -5.37 0.76
CA ALA A 156 7.49 -5.87 2.00
C ALA A 156 8.40 -5.54 3.20
N ALA A 157 7.81 -5.53 4.39
CA ALA A 157 8.58 -5.44 5.62
C ALA A 157 9.23 -6.78 5.95
N VAL A 158 10.48 -6.71 6.43
CA VAL A 158 11.20 -7.86 7.00
C VAL A 158 11.76 -7.47 8.36
N SER A 159 11.60 -8.34 9.34
CA SER A 159 12.22 -8.18 10.66
C SER A 159 13.44 -9.08 10.76
N LEU A 160 14.62 -8.49 10.65
CA LEU A 160 15.90 -9.24 10.73
C LEU A 160 16.11 -9.85 12.10
N SER A 161 15.53 -9.29 13.17
CA SER A 161 15.63 -9.84 14.52
C SER A 161 14.90 -11.18 14.69
N LEU A 162 13.97 -11.52 13.81
CA LEU A 162 13.22 -12.78 13.83
C LEU A 162 13.91 -13.90 13.01
N ILE A 163 14.94 -13.58 12.23
CA ILE A 163 15.66 -14.54 11.39
C ILE A 163 16.58 -15.47 12.23
N HIS A 164 16.86 -15.09 13.46
CA HIS A 164 17.75 -15.82 14.37
C HIS A 164 17.01 -16.63 15.45
N ILE A 165 15.71 -16.86 15.30
CA ILE A 165 14.91 -17.69 16.20
C ILE A 165 14.81 -19.10 15.63
#